data_c2779673ef9d9568aba50d6d7ed56b77
#
_entry.id   c2779673ef9d9568aba50d6d7ed56b77
#
_cell.length_a   1.000
_cell.length_b   1.000
_cell.length_c   1.000
_cell.angle_alpha   90.00
_cell.angle_beta   90.00
_cell.angle_gamma   90.00
#
_symmetry.space_group_name_H-M   'P 1'
#
loop_
_entity.id
_entity.type
_entity.pdbx_description
1 polymer ?
#
loop_
_entity_poly.entity_id
_entity_poly.type
_entity_poly.pdbx_seq_one_letter_code
_entity_poly.pdbx_strand_id
1 'polypeptide(L)'
;MTDPQTLGTGILSAMYGAVRALQLYPAENEVVTRGLREVKEQADRILEHEGGLSIWFAGNYLFVNDLQVKLDLHDYASLAAFRQVFRSHGVGRMEADPKASADDWQSFLKAIAADPAPGQPPLEALQAELDNLGVSHINIGPPAPMFEGSEGEQAVEAARRTYTRSVKVARDMMEGLVLGKAIGARRAERAVLSVVDQVLKEPATMLGMLTLRDYDDH
;
A
#
# COMPACT_ATOMS: atom_id res chain seq x y z
N MET A 1 -7.15 20.71 4.82
CA MET A 1 -6.11 19.65 4.76
C MET A 1 -6.84 18.34 5.06
N THR A 2 -6.92 17.44 4.09
CA THR A 2 -7.59 16.15 4.30
C THR A 2 -6.66 15.27 5.13
N ASP A 3 -7.19 14.70 6.22
CA ASP A 3 -6.44 13.81 7.11
C ASP A 3 -5.97 12.55 6.34
N PRO A 4 -4.69 12.15 6.43
CA PRO A 4 -4.17 10.96 5.76
C PRO A 4 -4.91 9.66 6.10
N GLN A 5 -5.43 9.53 7.33
CA GLN A 5 -6.29 8.40 7.72
C GLN A 5 -7.58 8.37 6.90
N THR A 6 -8.21 9.53 6.71
CA THR A 6 -9.42 9.66 5.90
C THR A 6 -9.16 9.31 4.44
N LEU A 7 -8.02 9.73 3.88
CA LEU A 7 -7.63 9.37 2.51
C LEU A 7 -7.39 7.85 2.39
N GLY A 8 -6.67 7.26 3.35
CA GLY A 8 -6.41 5.82 3.38
C GLY A 8 -7.69 4.99 3.48
N THR A 9 -8.60 5.35 4.38
CA THR A 9 -9.89 4.68 4.52
C THR A 9 -10.75 4.86 3.27
N GLY A 10 -10.74 6.07 2.68
CA GLY A 10 -11.51 6.40 1.48
C GLY A 10 -11.13 5.54 0.28
N ILE A 11 -9.84 5.42 -0.04
CA ILE A 11 -9.39 4.60 -1.17
C ILE A 11 -9.71 3.11 -0.95
N LEU A 12 -9.52 2.59 0.26
CA LEU A 12 -9.81 1.19 0.56
C LEU A 12 -11.30 0.87 0.44
N SER A 13 -12.17 1.74 0.96
CA SER A 13 -13.62 1.59 0.85
C SER A 13 -14.09 1.66 -0.60
N ALA A 14 -13.55 2.59 -1.38
CA ALA A 14 -13.85 2.70 -2.81
C ALA A 14 -13.41 1.45 -3.57
N MET A 15 -12.19 0.96 -3.35
CA MET A 15 -11.69 -0.26 -4.01
C MET A 15 -12.50 -1.49 -3.62
N TYR A 16 -12.84 -1.66 -2.34
CA TYR A 16 -13.70 -2.74 -1.89
C TYR A 16 -15.07 -2.68 -2.55
N GLY A 17 -15.68 -1.49 -2.57
CA GLY A 17 -16.97 -1.27 -3.23
C GLY A 17 -16.96 -1.61 -4.71
N ALA A 18 -15.91 -1.18 -5.43
CA ALA A 18 -15.74 -1.47 -6.86
C ALA A 18 -15.52 -2.97 -7.13
N VAL A 19 -14.64 -3.64 -6.37
CA VAL A 19 -14.43 -5.10 -6.48
C VAL A 19 -15.72 -5.86 -6.21
N ARG A 20 -16.44 -5.47 -5.16
CA ARG A 20 -17.72 -6.10 -4.82
C ARG A 20 -18.78 -5.90 -5.91
N ALA A 21 -18.84 -4.70 -6.50
CA ALA A 21 -19.74 -4.42 -7.61
C ALA A 21 -19.39 -5.26 -8.85
N LEU A 22 -18.11 -5.38 -9.19
CA LEU A 22 -17.62 -6.21 -10.30
C LEU A 22 -17.95 -7.71 -10.12
N GLN A 23 -17.94 -8.20 -8.89
CA GLN A 23 -18.31 -9.59 -8.58
C GLN A 23 -19.81 -9.85 -8.69
N LEU A 24 -20.66 -8.83 -8.53
CA LEU A 24 -22.12 -8.98 -8.47
C LEU A 24 -22.85 -8.55 -9.74
N TYR A 25 -22.26 -7.65 -10.53
CA TYR A 25 -22.93 -7.01 -11.67
C TYR A 25 -22.05 -7.05 -12.93
N PRO A 26 -22.65 -7.04 -14.12
CA PRO A 26 -21.93 -6.84 -15.38
C PRO A 26 -21.15 -5.52 -15.39
N ALA A 27 -20.04 -5.48 -16.14
CA ALA A 27 -19.12 -4.34 -16.16
C ALA A 27 -19.79 -3.00 -16.62
N GLU A 28 -20.85 -3.10 -17.43
CA GLU A 28 -21.63 -1.96 -17.96
C GLU A 28 -22.65 -1.41 -16.95
N ASN A 29 -22.82 -2.08 -15.82
CA ASN A 29 -23.77 -1.63 -14.79
C ASN A 29 -23.33 -0.29 -14.19
N GLU A 30 -24.29 0.60 -13.95
CA GLU A 30 -24.04 1.92 -13.39
C GLU A 30 -23.35 1.89 -12.01
N VAL A 31 -23.64 0.87 -11.18
CA VAL A 31 -22.99 0.68 -9.89
C VAL A 31 -21.51 0.40 -10.07
N VAL A 32 -21.14 -0.42 -11.06
CA VAL A 32 -19.74 -0.72 -11.39
C VAL A 32 -19.02 0.52 -11.91
N THR A 33 -19.59 1.19 -12.90
CA THR A 33 -18.96 2.38 -13.52
C THR A 33 -18.78 3.51 -12.50
N ARG A 34 -19.75 3.69 -11.58
CA ARG A 34 -19.62 4.66 -10.49
C ARG A 34 -18.53 4.26 -9.51
N GLY A 35 -18.48 2.99 -9.11
CA GLY A 35 -17.44 2.48 -8.20
C GLY A 35 -16.03 2.64 -8.76
N LEU A 36 -15.83 2.32 -10.05
CA LEU A 36 -14.54 2.52 -10.74
C LEU A 36 -14.12 3.98 -10.79
N ARG A 37 -15.05 4.89 -11.05
CA ARG A 37 -14.80 6.33 -11.03
C ARG A 37 -14.39 6.80 -9.63
N GLU A 38 -15.09 6.35 -8.60
CA GLU A 38 -14.77 6.69 -7.22
C GLU A 38 -13.36 6.24 -6.82
N VAL A 39 -12.94 5.03 -7.23
CA VAL A 39 -11.55 4.57 -7.01
C VAL A 39 -10.57 5.51 -7.66
N LYS A 40 -10.78 5.88 -8.94
CA LYS A 40 -9.90 6.81 -9.64
C LYS A 40 -9.81 8.18 -8.95
N GLU A 41 -10.94 8.73 -8.53
CA GLU A 41 -10.99 10.01 -7.81
C GLU A 41 -10.25 9.97 -6.47
N GLN A 42 -10.40 8.89 -5.69
CA GLN A 42 -9.69 8.72 -4.43
C GLN A 42 -8.19 8.49 -4.66
N ALA A 43 -7.83 7.68 -5.66
CA ALA A 43 -6.44 7.47 -6.04
C ALA A 43 -5.76 8.77 -6.46
N ASP A 44 -6.39 9.57 -7.32
CA ASP A 44 -5.85 10.85 -7.78
C ASP A 44 -5.58 11.81 -6.64
N ARG A 45 -6.49 11.92 -5.68
CA ARG A 45 -6.28 12.76 -4.49
C ARG A 45 -5.01 12.37 -3.71
N ILE A 46 -4.73 11.07 -3.61
CA ILE A 46 -3.53 10.58 -2.93
C ILE A 46 -2.31 10.84 -3.82
N LEU A 47 -2.38 10.49 -5.09
CA LEU A 47 -1.28 10.62 -6.05
C LEU A 47 -0.83 12.08 -6.22
N GLU A 48 -1.78 13.03 -6.29
CA GLU A 48 -1.47 14.47 -6.35
C GLU A 48 -0.79 14.99 -5.08
N HIS A 49 -1.19 14.47 -3.92
CA HIS A 49 -0.66 14.93 -2.64
C HIS A 49 0.66 14.27 -2.27
N GLU A 50 0.86 13.02 -2.68
CA GLU A 50 1.90 12.15 -2.15
C GLU A 50 2.87 11.63 -3.22
N GLY A 51 2.52 11.81 -4.49
CA GLY A 51 3.36 11.40 -5.61
C GLY A 51 3.42 9.89 -5.85
N GLY A 52 2.60 9.10 -5.13
CA GLY A 52 2.49 7.66 -5.27
C GLY A 52 1.42 7.11 -4.33
N LEU A 53 0.86 5.95 -4.68
CA LEU A 53 -0.05 5.20 -3.83
C LEU A 53 0.52 3.81 -3.62
N SER A 54 0.72 3.41 -2.38
CA SER A 54 1.07 2.03 -2.01
C SER A 54 0.08 1.48 -1.00
N ILE A 55 -0.40 0.26 -1.25
CA ILE A 55 -1.25 -0.50 -0.33
C ILE A 55 -0.54 -1.80 -0.03
N TRP A 56 -0.38 -2.16 1.23
CA TRP A 56 0.23 -3.42 1.60
C TRP A 56 -0.33 -4.00 2.88
N PHE A 57 -0.25 -5.31 3.01
CA PHE A 57 -0.79 -6.10 4.11
C PHE A 57 0.35 -6.70 4.94
N ALA A 58 0.31 -6.52 6.26
CA ALA A 58 1.19 -7.20 7.19
C ALA A 58 0.34 -7.88 8.27
N GLY A 59 0.22 -9.19 8.19
CA GLY A 59 -0.67 -9.94 9.06
C GLY A 59 -2.11 -9.44 8.98
N ASN A 60 -2.61 -8.90 10.09
CA ASN A 60 -3.96 -8.31 10.17
C ASN A 60 -3.98 -6.79 9.92
N TYR A 61 -2.83 -6.19 9.70
CA TYR A 61 -2.69 -4.76 9.50
C TYR A 61 -2.69 -4.40 8.03
N LEU A 62 -3.22 -3.23 7.71
CA LEU A 62 -3.30 -2.66 6.39
C LEU A 62 -2.67 -1.28 6.40
N PHE A 63 -1.85 -1.02 5.40
CA PHE A 63 -1.12 0.23 5.28
C PHE A 63 -1.41 0.88 3.92
N VAL A 64 -1.60 2.19 3.95
CA VAL A 64 -1.67 3.04 2.76
C VAL A 64 -0.59 4.10 2.89
N ASN A 65 0.35 4.13 1.96
CA ASN A 65 1.49 5.05 1.95
C ASN A 65 2.20 5.13 3.31
N ASP A 66 2.48 3.96 3.91
CA ASP A 66 3.19 3.78 5.18
C ASP A 66 2.40 4.14 6.43
N LEU A 67 1.18 4.62 6.26
CA LEU A 67 0.29 4.86 7.37
C LEU A 67 -0.57 3.62 7.61
N GLN A 68 -0.52 3.08 8.84
CA GLN A 68 -1.45 2.04 9.24
C GLN A 68 -2.87 2.60 9.25
N VAL A 69 -3.74 2.03 8.43
CA VAL A 69 -5.15 2.42 8.43
C VAL A 69 -5.84 1.79 9.63
N LYS A 70 -6.32 2.65 10.53
CA LYS A 70 -7.13 2.24 11.67
C LYS A 70 -8.57 2.07 11.20
N LEU A 71 -9.11 0.88 11.42
CA LEU A 71 -10.45 0.51 10.99
C LEU A 71 -11.40 0.53 12.17
N ASP A 72 -12.56 1.11 11.97
CA ASP A 72 -13.67 0.96 12.90
C ASP A 72 -14.27 -0.44 12.78
N LEU A 73 -14.94 -0.92 13.84
CA LEU A 73 -15.57 -2.24 13.87
C LEU A 73 -16.54 -2.47 12.70
N HIS A 74 -17.12 -1.41 12.15
CA HIS A 74 -18.04 -1.46 11.00
C HIS A 74 -17.33 -1.78 9.68
N ASP A 75 -16.12 -1.29 9.51
CA ASP A 75 -15.31 -1.45 8.29
C ASP A 75 -14.49 -2.73 8.30
N TYR A 76 -14.32 -3.34 9.49
CA TYR A 76 -13.45 -4.51 9.66
C TYR A 76 -13.87 -5.71 8.79
N ALA A 77 -15.16 -6.02 8.71
CA ALA A 77 -15.66 -7.14 7.91
C ALA A 77 -15.45 -6.91 6.41
N SER A 78 -15.68 -5.69 5.94
CA SER A 78 -15.51 -5.28 4.54
C SER A 78 -14.05 -5.37 4.12
N LEU A 79 -13.15 -4.92 4.97
CA LEU A 79 -11.72 -4.96 4.69
C LEU A 79 -11.09 -6.34 4.89
N ALA A 80 -11.64 -7.17 5.78
CA ALA A 80 -11.26 -8.59 5.83
C ALA A 80 -11.60 -9.30 4.53
N ALA A 81 -12.78 -9.05 3.96
CA ALA A 81 -13.19 -9.58 2.66
C ALA A 81 -12.29 -9.04 1.53
N PHE A 82 -11.98 -7.74 1.52
CA PHE A 82 -11.08 -7.13 0.55
C PHE A 82 -9.67 -7.73 0.63
N ARG A 83 -9.11 -7.88 1.83
CA ARG A 83 -7.84 -8.57 2.04
C ARG A 83 -7.86 -10.00 1.51
N GLN A 84 -8.97 -10.72 1.68
CA GLN A 84 -9.10 -12.07 1.18
C GLN A 84 -9.02 -12.14 -0.35
N VAL A 85 -9.58 -11.16 -1.06
CA VAL A 85 -9.46 -11.03 -2.53
C VAL A 85 -8.00 -10.86 -2.94
N PHE A 86 -7.26 -9.97 -2.32
CA PHE A 86 -5.82 -9.80 -2.60
C PHE A 86 -5.03 -11.07 -2.29
N ARG A 87 -5.31 -11.68 -1.15
CA ARG A 87 -4.64 -12.89 -0.70
C ARG A 87 -4.89 -14.09 -1.62
N SER A 88 -6.10 -14.25 -2.18
CA SER A 88 -6.41 -15.34 -3.12
C SER A 88 -5.57 -15.24 -4.39
N HIS A 89 -5.20 -14.03 -4.81
CA HIS A 89 -4.29 -13.78 -5.92
C HIS A 89 -2.80 -13.77 -5.52
N GLY A 90 -2.46 -14.07 -4.25
CA GLY A 90 -1.08 -14.02 -3.77
C GLY A 90 -0.51 -12.60 -3.68
N VAL A 91 -1.37 -11.57 -3.73
CA VAL A 91 -0.96 -10.16 -3.66
C VAL A 91 -0.89 -9.73 -2.21
N GLY A 92 0.27 -9.29 -1.78
CA GLY A 92 0.48 -8.68 -0.47
C GLY A 92 0.82 -7.20 -0.54
N ARG A 93 1.13 -6.70 -1.74
CA ARG A 93 1.47 -5.30 -1.99
C ARG A 93 0.99 -4.87 -3.37
N MET A 94 0.49 -3.65 -3.45
CA MET A 94 0.13 -2.96 -4.68
C MET A 94 0.71 -1.55 -4.65
N GLU A 95 1.21 -1.07 -5.78
CA GLU A 95 1.71 0.28 -5.94
C GLU A 95 1.18 0.88 -7.23
N ALA A 96 0.75 2.15 -7.17
CA ALA A 96 0.38 2.92 -8.33
C ALA A 96 1.18 4.22 -8.39
N ASP A 97 1.64 4.58 -9.58
CA ASP A 97 2.29 5.85 -9.83
C ASP A 97 1.29 6.92 -10.33
N PRO A 98 1.68 8.21 -10.37
CA PRO A 98 0.78 9.28 -10.81
C PRO A 98 0.28 9.19 -12.25
N LYS A 99 0.84 8.30 -13.06
CA LYS A 99 0.43 8.10 -14.46
C LYS A 99 -0.66 7.04 -14.60
N ALA A 100 -1.03 6.34 -13.50
CA ALA A 100 -2.07 5.33 -13.53
C ALA A 100 -3.39 5.92 -14.07
N SER A 101 -3.78 5.49 -15.25
CA SER A 101 -4.97 5.95 -15.96
C SER A 101 -6.26 5.34 -15.40
N ALA A 102 -7.40 5.84 -15.83
CA ALA A 102 -8.68 5.22 -15.49
C ALA A 102 -8.78 3.79 -16.04
N ASP A 103 -8.19 3.55 -17.21
CA ASP A 103 -8.17 2.23 -17.85
C ASP A 103 -7.26 1.26 -17.08
N ASP A 104 -6.10 1.72 -16.55
CA ASP A 104 -5.25 0.91 -15.66
C ASP A 104 -6.02 0.47 -14.41
N TRP A 105 -6.71 1.40 -13.75
CA TRP A 105 -7.54 1.10 -12.58
C TRP A 105 -8.68 0.14 -12.89
N GLN A 106 -9.38 0.35 -14.00
CA GLN A 106 -10.47 -0.53 -14.43
C GLN A 106 -9.96 -1.93 -14.72
N SER A 107 -8.88 -2.07 -15.48
CA SER A 107 -8.27 -3.36 -15.83
C SER A 107 -7.77 -4.09 -14.59
N PHE A 108 -7.05 -3.40 -13.71
CA PHE A 108 -6.58 -3.96 -12.44
C PHE A 108 -7.72 -4.47 -11.56
N LEU A 109 -8.77 -3.65 -11.36
CA LEU A 109 -9.89 -4.02 -10.50
C LEU A 109 -10.73 -5.16 -11.09
N LYS A 110 -10.85 -5.24 -12.42
CA LYS A 110 -11.50 -6.38 -13.10
C LYS A 110 -10.69 -7.65 -12.90
N ALA A 111 -9.38 -7.60 -13.10
CA ALA A 111 -8.52 -8.76 -12.96
C ALA A 111 -8.51 -9.31 -11.53
N ILE A 112 -8.43 -8.43 -10.52
CA ILE A 112 -8.42 -8.86 -9.13
C ILE A 112 -9.80 -9.27 -8.59
N ALA A 113 -10.90 -8.82 -9.22
CA ALA A 113 -12.26 -9.21 -8.86
C ALA A 113 -12.65 -10.60 -9.42
N ALA A 114 -11.94 -11.10 -10.43
CA ALA A 114 -12.11 -12.43 -10.98
C ALA A 114 -11.54 -13.51 -10.05
N ASP A 115 -11.92 -14.76 -10.23
CA ASP A 115 -11.28 -15.86 -9.52
C ASP A 115 -9.89 -16.14 -10.08
N PRO A 116 -8.90 -16.49 -9.24
CA PRO A 116 -7.56 -16.84 -9.71
C PRO A 116 -7.58 -17.99 -10.71
N ALA A 117 -6.78 -17.88 -11.78
CA ALA A 117 -6.66 -18.92 -12.78
C ALA A 117 -6.13 -20.24 -12.16
N PRO A 118 -6.80 -21.39 -12.39
CA PRO A 118 -6.35 -22.66 -11.85
C PRO A 118 -5.05 -23.13 -12.51
N GLY A 119 -4.18 -23.78 -11.74
CA GLY A 119 -3.00 -24.47 -12.27
C GLY A 119 -1.74 -23.61 -12.44
N GLN A 120 -1.79 -22.34 -12.06
CA GLN A 120 -0.63 -21.44 -12.02
C GLN A 120 -0.50 -20.77 -10.65
N PRO A 121 0.71 -20.33 -10.25
CA PRO A 121 0.87 -19.49 -9.08
C PRO A 121 0.00 -18.22 -9.23
N PRO A 122 -0.90 -17.91 -8.29
CA PRO A 122 -1.91 -16.87 -8.47
C PRO A 122 -1.32 -15.49 -8.77
N LEU A 123 -0.19 -15.14 -8.14
CA LEU A 123 0.47 -13.85 -8.36
C LEU A 123 1.03 -13.73 -9.78
N GLU A 124 1.67 -14.80 -10.28
CA GLU A 124 2.24 -14.83 -11.63
C GLU A 124 1.15 -14.78 -12.70
N ALA A 125 0.03 -15.47 -12.45
CA ALA A 125 -1.12 -15.46 -13.35
C ALA A 125 -1.74 -14.05 -13.42
N LEU A 126 -1.93 -13.40 -12.28
CA LEU A 126 -2.46 -12.03 -12.24
C LEU A 126 -1.48 -11.04 -12.90
N GLN A 127 -0.17 -11.17 -12.65
CA GLN A 127 0.83 -10.31 -13.28
C GLN A 127 0.79 -10.44 -14.81
N ALA A 128 0.75 -11.67 -15.33
CA ALA A 128 0.66 -11.92 -16.76
C ALA A 128 -0.63 -11.36 -17.37
N GLU A 129 -1.75 -11.43 -16.66
CA GLU A 129 -3.01 -10.83 -17.09
C GLU A 129 -2.92 -9.31 -17.16
N LEU A 130 -2.34 -8.65 -16.15
CA LEU A 130 -2.16 -7.21 -16.13
C LEU A 130 -1.22 -6.74 -17.26
N ASP A 131 -0.14 -7.48 -17.53
CA ASP A 131 0.77 -7.22 -18.63
C ASP A 131 0.06 -7.32 -19.99
N ASN A 132 -0.78 -8.34 -20.18
CA ASN A 132 -1.59 -8.54 -21.39
C ASN A 132 -2.65 -7.44 -21.58
N LEU A 133 -3.18 -6.88 -20.49
CA LEU A 133 -4.11 -5.77 -20.50
C LEU A 133 -3.41 -4.40 -20.65
N GLY A 134 -2.07 -4.37 -20.69
CA GLY A 134 -1.28 -3.17 -20.86
C GLY A 134 -1.21 -2.28 -19.61
N VAL A 135 -1.52 -2.83 -18.43
CA VAL A 135 -1.43 -2.11 -17.16
C VAL A 135 0.04 -1.95 -16.78
N SER A 136 0.58 -0.75 -16.90
CA SER A 136 2.00 -0.48 -16.67
C SER A 136 2.28 0.43 -15.47
N HIS A 137 1.25 1.07 -14.94
CA HIS A 137 1.36 2.07 -13.87
C HIS A 137 0.81 1.59 -12.52
N ILE A 138 0.40 0.30 -12.45
CA ILE A 138 0.01 -0.38 -11.22
C ILE A 138 0.85 -1.66 -11.11
N ASN A 139 1.66 -1.75 -10.07
CA ASN A 139 2.53 -2.89 -9.80
C ASN A 139 1.99 -3.68 -8.61
N ILE A 140 2.13 -5.00 -8.67
CA ILE A 140 1.76 -5.90 -7.59
C ILE A 140 2.97 -6.70 -7.11
N GLY A 141 2.92 -7.17 -5.88
CA GLY A 141 3.99 -7.99 -5.32
C GLY A 141 3.48 -8.97 -4.27
N PRO A 142 4.30 -9.96 -3.92
CA PRO A 142 3.94 -10.96 -2.93
C PRO A 142 3.74 -10.36 -1.55
N PRO A 143 3.05 -11.07 -0.65
CA PRO A 143 3.06 -10.74 0.76
C PRO A 143 4.49 -10.62 1.27
N ALA A 144 4.73 -9.63 2.12
CA ALA A 144 5.99 -9.62 2.85
C ALA A 144 6.13 -10.97 3.59
N PRO A 145 7.32 -11.60 3.57
CA PRO A 145 7.52 -12.85 4.29
C PRO A 145 7.07 -12.63 5.74
N MET A 146 6.01 -13.33 6.12
CA MET A 146 5.60 -13.39 7.52
C MET A 146 6.67 -14.23 8.20
N PHE A 147 7.49 -13.58 9.00
CA PHE A 147 8.28 -14.33 9.96
C PHE A 147 7.28 -14.94 10.95
N GLU A 148 7.15 -16.24 10.92
CA GLU A 148 6.51 -17.04 11.96
C GLU A 148 7.42 -17.00 13.20
N GLY A 149 7.62 -15.81 13.72
CA GLY A 149 8.43 -15.54 14.90
C GLY A 149 7.60 -14.81 15.94
N SER A 150 8.05 -14.88 17.18
CA SER A 150 7.45 -14.23 18.33
C SER A 150 7.06 -12.77 18.05
N GLU A 151 6.09 -12.21 18.76
CA GLU A 151 5.65 -10.81 18.62
C GLU A 151 6.83 -9.81 18.62
N GLY A 152 7.93 -10.16 19.33
CA GLY A 152 9.17 -9.37 19.36
C GLY A 152 9.93 -9.31 18.04
N GLU A 153 10.03 -10.40 17.28
CA GLU A 153 10.72 -10.43 15.97
C GLU A 153 9.93 -9.65 14.90
N GLN A 154 8.60 -9.67 14.97
CA GLN A 154 7.74 -8.86 14.08
C GLN A 154 7.91 -7.36 14.35
N ALA A 155 8.02 -6.97 15.61
CA ALA A 155 8.28 -5.59 16.01
C ALA A 155 9.67 -5.12 15.53
N VAL A 156 10.70 -5.96 15.65
CA VAL A 156 12.07 -5.66 15.17
C VAL A 156 12.08 -5.47 13.65
N GLU A 157 11.44 -6.35 12.90
CA GLU A 157 11.42 -6.25 11.44
C GLU A 157 10.58 -5.04 10.96
N ALA A 158 9.46 -4.74 11.61
CA ALA A 158 8.69 -3.52 11.33
C ALA A 158 9.52 -2.25 11.60
N ALA A 159 10.22 -2.22 12.72
CA ALA A 159 11.12 -1.13 13.08
C ALA A 159 12.26 -0.99 12.07
N ARG A 160 12.89 -2.10 11.63
CA ARG A 160 13.95 -2.12 10.62
C ARG A 160 13.47 -1.57 9.27
N ARG A 161 12.28 -1.95 8.81
CA ARG A 161 11.69 -1.44 7.57
C ARG A 161 11.43 0.06 7.66
N THR A 162 10.81 0.50 8.76
CA THR A 162 10.57 1.92 9.01
C THR A 162 11.87 2.72 9.00
N TYR A 163 12.90 2.21 9.67
CA TYR A 163 14.23 2.84 9.72
C TYR A 163 14.87 2.91 8.32
N THR A 164 14.95 1.79 7.58
CA THR A 164 15.56 1.73 6.24
C THR A 164 14.87 2.69 5.27
N ARG A 165 13.55 2.78 5.37
CA ARG A 165 12.76 3.67 4.53
C ARG A 165 12.98 5.14 4.88
N SER A 166 13.05 5.47 6.16
CA SER A 166 13.34 6.83 6.62
C SER A 166 14.71 7.29 6.18
N VAL A 167 15.72 6.41 6.22
CA VAL A 167 17.06 6.67 5.70
C VAL A 167 17.03 6.90 4.19
N LYS A 168 16.27 6.11 3.44
CA LYS A 168 16.11 6.30 1.99
C LYS A 168 15.46 7.65 1.68
N VAL A 169 14.36 7.99 2.35
CA VAL A 169 13.70 9.29 2.18
C VAL A 169 14.63 10.44 2.52
N ALA A 170 15.39 10.34 3.61
CA ALA A 170 16.37 11.36 3.97
C ALA A 170 17.46 11.51 2.90
N ARG A 171 17.95 10.41 2.33
CA ARG A 171 18.95 10.43 1.25
C ARG A 171 18.35 11.04 -0.02
N ASP A 172 17.18 10.61 -0.46
CA ASP A 172 16.49 11.15 -1.64
C ASP A 172 16.26 12.68 -1.48
N MET A 173 15.97 13.13 -0.26
CA MET A 173 15.81 14.55 0.07
C MET A 173 17.13 15.31 -0.04
N MET A 174 18.22 14.76 0.49
CA MET A 174 19.54 15.38 0.39
C MET A 174 19.98 15.47 -1.07
N GLU A 175 19.80 14.42 -1.86
CA GLU A 175 20.07 14.42 -3.30
C GLU A 175 19.19 15.43 -4.05
N GLY A 176 17.91 15.52 -3.70
CA GLY A 176 16.98 16.51 -4.26
C GLY A 176 17.41 17.96 -3.96
N LEU A 177 17.89 18.23 -2.75
CA LEU A 177 18.43 19.55 -2.38
C LEU A 177 19.68 19.92 -3.20
N VAL A 178 20.59 18.97 -3.36
CA VAL A 178 21.82 19.17 -4.17
C VAL A 178 21.46 19.45 -5.64
N LEU A 179 20.39 18.83 -6.16
CA LEU A 179 19.94 19.01 -7.53
C LEU A 179 18.96 20.19 -7.71
N GLY A 180 18.68 20.98 -6.67
CA GLY A 180 17.77 22.12 -6.73
C GLY A 180 16.31 21.75 -7.00
N LYS A 181 15.91 20.50 -6.77
CA LYS A 181 14.52 20.03 -6.95
C LYS A 181 13.69 20.35 -5.73
N ALA A 182 12.43 20.75 -5.95
CA ALA A 182 11.48 20.96 -4.86
C ALA A 182 11.25 19.62 -4.10
N ILE A 183 11.52 19.66 -2.81
CA ILE A 183 11.35 18.49 -1.94
C ILE A 183 9.90 18.46 -1.50
N GLY A 184 9.26 17.31 -1.63
CA GLY A 184 7.93 17.09 -1.08
C GLY A 184 7.97 17.12 0.45
N ALA A 185 7.79 18.29 1.06
CA ALA A 185 7.81 18.49 2.51
C ALA A 185 6.92 17.48 3.25
N ARG A 186 5.78 17.11 2.66
CA ARG A 186 4.85 16.12 3.20
C ARG A 186 5.41 14.70 3.24
N ARG A 187 6.28 14.32 2.28
CA ARG A 187 6.94 13.00 2.29
C ARG A 187 7.96 12.91 3.43
N ALA A 188 8.65 14.02 3.69
CA ALA A 188 9.56 14.14 4.82
C ALA A 188 8.83 14.07 6.17
N GLU A 189 7.76 14.85 6.31
CA GLU A 189 6.93 14.88 7.51
C GLU A 189 6.39 13.48 7.85
N ARG A 190 5.90 12.73 6.86
CA ARG A 190 5.42 11.36 7.07
C ARG A 190 6.52 10.39 7.47
N ALA A 191 7.70 10.48 6.85
CA ALA A 191 8.82 9.64 7.26
C ALA A 191 9.21 9.89 8.72
N VAL A 192 9.22 11.16 9.14
CA VAL A 192 9.48 11.54 10.54
C VAL A 192 8.37 11.03 11.46
N LEU A 193 7.10 11.25 11.10
CA LEU A 193 5.96 10.78 11.91
C LEU A 193 5.93 9.26 12.05
N SER A 194 6.27 8.52 10.98
CA SER A 194 6.38 7.06 11.02
C SER A 194 7.46 6.58 11.97
N VAL A 195 8.62 7.24 12.00
CA VAL A 195 9.69 6.93 12.98
C VAL A 195 9.25 7.26 14.39
N VAL A 196 8.63 8.42 14.61
CA VAL A 196 8.15 8.84 15.93
C VAL A 196 7.10 7.86 16.47
N ASP A 197 6.13 7.46 15.65
CA ASP A 197 5.10 6.48 16.03
C ASP A 197 5.72 5.12 16.39
N GLN A 198 6.72 4.67 15.64
CA GLN A 198 7.42 3.42 15.93
C GLN A 198 8.26 3.51 17.21
N VAL A 199 8.96 4.64 17.44
CA VAL A 199 9.70 4.87 18.69
C VAL A 199 8.78 4.88 19.90
N LEU A 200 7.60 5.46 19.77
CA LEU A 200 6.63 5.51 20.87
C LEU A 200 5.99 4.14 21.16
N LYS A 201 5.83 3.29 20.14
CA LYS A 201 5.25 1.94 20.31
C LYS A 201 6.26 0.93 20.86
N GLU A 202 7.51 1.00 20.37
CA GLU A 202 8.56 0.03 20.66
C GLU A 202 9.92 0.70 20.94
N PRO A 203 10.04 1.51 22.01
CA PRO A 203 11.23 2.30 22.26
C PRO A 203 12.50 1.47 22.44
N ALA A 204 12.40 0.30 23.07
CA ALA A 204 13.55 -0.59 23.32
C ALA A 204 14.09 -1.17 22.01
N THR A 205 13.24 -1.53 21.06
CA THR A 205 13.60 -2.09 19.76
C THR A 205 14.30 -1.06 18.89
N MET A 206 13.82 0.18 18.89
CA MET A 206 14.42 1.27 18.10
C MET A 206 15.76 1.72 18.68
N LEU A 207 15.88 1.80 20.01
CA LEU A 207 17.16 2.10 20.68
C LEU A 207 18.21 1.02 20.40
N GLY A 208 17.81 -0.26 20.42
CA GLY A 208 18.71 -1.37 20.07
C GLY A 208 19.24 -1.28 18.64
N MET A 209 18.45 -0.82 17.68
CA MET A 209 18.89 -0.63 16.29
C MET A 209 19.84 0.55 16.11
N LEU A 210 19.66 1.62 16.87
CA LEU A 210 20.54 2.79 16.83
C LEU A 210 21.91 2.47 17.43
N THR A 211 21.96 1.63 18.46
CA THR A 211 23.23 1.23 19.11
C THR A 211 24.01 0.17 18.32
N LEU A 212 23.37 -0.67 17.52
CA LEU A 212 24.04 -1.66 16.68
C LEU A 212 24.85 -1.03 15.51
N ARG A 213 24.49 0.17 15.07
CA ARG A 213 25.16 0.84 13.95
C ARG A 213 26.52 1.44 14.32
N ASP A 214 26.72 1.81 15.57
CA ASP A 214 28.01 2.33 16.05
C ASP A 214 29.12 1.26 16.17
N TYR A 215 28.77 -0.02 15.96
CA TYR A 215 29.72 -1.14 16.06
C TYR A 215 30.29 -1.62 14.72
N ASP A 216 29.65 -1.25 13.58
CA ASP A 216 30.11 -1.68 12.24
C ASP A 216 30.98 -0.67 11.50
N ASP A 217 31.29 0.48 12.10
CA ASP A 217 32.13 1.54 11.50
C ASP A 217 33.58 1.61 12.12
N HIS A 218 34.10 0.47 12.62
CA HIS A 218 35.51 0.34 13.06
C HIS A 218 36.25 -0.77 12.34
#